data_c2214f85807a11cb7b26cccf6447d987
#
_entry.id   c2214f85807a11cb7b26cccf6447d987
#
_cell.length_a   1.000
_cell.length_b   1.000
_cell.length_c   1.000
_cell.angle_alpha   90.00
_cell.angle_beta   90.00
_cell.angle_gamma   90.00
#
_symmetry.space_group_name_H-M   'P 1'
#
loop_
_entity.id
_entity.type
_entity.pdbx_description
1 polymer ?
#
loop_
_entity_poly.entity_id
_entity_poly.type
_entity_poly.pdbx_seq_one_letter_code
_entity_poly.pdbx_strand_id
1 'polypeptide(L)'
;RVIFSAALIMVTLGIVPGMPTVAFLAFAAPLFYVAWRLQRSLPDNSLIEAEQMTDTILSEQQAHLEWGDISHVDKLSVELGFRLVYLADKDKGEELVKTLRGVRKNLSEQLGFLLPEIRIKDNLKLNPQEYKVNLAGVPVASANVNAKELLALNTGDVYGSLDGELTTDPAYGLEAVWIK
;
A
#
# COMPACT_ATOMS: atom_id res chain seq x y z
N ARG A 1 -41.13 15.92 6.37
CA ARG A 1 -41.56 17.11 5.61
C ARG A 1 -42.51 16.72 4.46
N VAL A 2 -42.22 15.67 3.70
CA VAL A 2 -43.06 15.21 2.57
C VAL A 2 -44.47 14.79 2.99
N ILE A 3 -44.64 14.10 4.12
CA ILE A 3 -45.95 13.65 4.65
C ILE A 3 -46.80 14.84 5.10
N PHE A 4 -46.16 15.87 5.64
CA PHE A 4 -46.85 17.09 6.07
C PHE A 4 -47.34 17.92 4.85
N SER A 5 -46.54 18.02 3.77
CA SER A 5 -46.99 18.69 2.56
C SER A 5 -48.13 17.92 1.87
N ALA A 6 -48.10 16.61 1.86
CA ALA A 6 -49.20 15.79 1.36
C ALA A 6 -50.52 15.98 2.14
N ALA A 7 -50.42 16.00 3.47
CA ALA A 7 -51.61 16.28 4.32
C ALA A 7 -52.17 17.68 4.10
N LEU A 8 -51.34 18.70 3.89
CA LEU A 8 -51.72 20.05 3.62
C LEU A 8 -52.47 20.17 2.26
N ILE A 9 -51.99 19.49 1.23
CA ILE A 9 -52.63 19.43 -0.09
C ILE A 9 -54.02 18.76 0.01
N MET A 10 -54.14 17.67 0.78
CA MET A 10 -55.42 17.01 0.99
C MET A 10 -56.45 17.91 1.69
N VAL A 11 -56.03 18.71 2.67
CA VAL A 11 -56.89 19.66 3.37
C VAL A 11 -57.35 20.77 2.41
N THR A 12 -56.45 21.32 1.57
CA THR A 12 -56.81 22.38 0.58
C THR A 12 -57.79 21.87 -0.46
N LEU A 13 -57.63 20.63 -0.95
CA LEU A 13 -58.58 19.98 -1.88
C LEU A 13 -59.95 19.73 -1.25
N GLY A 14 -60.01 19.46 0.07
CA GLY A 14 -61.26 19.26 0.81
C GLY A 14 -62.11 20.52 1.01
N ILE A 15 -61.56 21.72 0.78
CA ILE A 15 -62.27 23.01 0.94
C ILE A 15 -63.00 23.40 -0.39
N VAL A 16 -62.73 22.74 -1.52
CA VAL A 16 -63.34 23.07 -2.81
C VAL A 16 -64.82 22.70 -2.80
N PRO A 17 -65.75 23.67 -3.07
CA PRO A 17 -67.16 23.40 -3.08
C PRO A 17 -67.56 22.43 -4.19
N GLY A 18 -68.27 21.34 -3.81
CA GLY A 18 -68.71 20.28 -4.73
C GLY A 18 -67.97 18.95 -4.54
N MET A 19 -66.95 18.87 -3.68
CA MET A 19 -66.26 17.62 -3.32
C MET A 19 -66.77 17.05 -1.97
N PRO A 20 -66.71 15.71 -1.75
CA PRO A 20 -67.10 15.11 -0.47
C PRO A 20 -66.09 15.45 0.63
N THR A 21 -66.24 16.63 1.25
CA THR A 21 -65.33 17.17 2.29
C THR A 21 -65.11 16.24 3.45
N VAL A 22 -66.10 15.47 3.83
CA VAL A 22 -66.04 14.49 4.95
C VAL A 22 -65.05 13.36 4.65
N ALA A 23 -64.98 12.89 3.37
CA ALA A 23 -64.06 11.83 2.99
C ALA A 23 -62.61 12.31 3.05
N PHE A 24 -62.32 13.52 2.55
CA PHE A 24 -60.95 14.08 2.57
C PHE A 24 -60.46 14.37 4.00
N LEU A 25 -61.34 14.86 4.89
CA LEU A 25 -61.01 15.05 6.31
C LEU A 25 -60.77 13.74 7.05
N ALA A 26 -61.55 12.69 6.71
CA ALA A 26 -61.36 11.37 7.30
C ALA A 26 -60.01 10.74 6.97
N PHE A 27 -59.41 11.03 5.80
CA PHE A 27 -58.07 10.59 5.42
C PHE A 27 -56.96 11.54 5.88
N ALA A 28 -57.24 12.85 5.93
CA ALA A 28 -56.26 13.85 6.35
C ALA A 28 -55.93 13.75 7.86
N ALA A 29 -56.94 13.44 8.72
CA ALA A 29 -56.76 13.35 10.14
C ALA A 29 -55.80 12.25 10.59
N PRO A 30 -55.87 10.98 10.12
CA PRO A 30 -54.89 9.96 10.48
C PRO A 30 -53.50 10.25 9.92
N LEU A 31 -53.40 10.80 8.71
CA LEU A 31 -52.10 11.19 8.14
C LEU A 31 -51.42 12.29 8.94
N PHE A 32 -52.18 13.28 9.41
CA PHE A 32 -51.68 14.33 10.28
C PHE A 32 -51.25 13.79 11.64
N TYR A 33 -52.05 12.86 12.22
CA TYR A 33 -51.70 12.18 13.48
C TYR A 33 -50.43 11.38 13.37
N VAL A 34 -50.26 10.61 12.29
CA VAL A 34 -49.04 9.83 12.04
C VAL A 34 -47.86 10.77 11.82
N ALA A 35 -48.03 11.82 11.05
CA ALA A 35 -46.97 12.82 10.83
C ALA A 35 -46.52 13.49 12.14
N TRP A 36 -47.47 13.86 12.98
CA TRP A 36 -47.19 14.46 14.29
C TRP A 36 -46.52 13.47 15.26
N ARG A 37 -46.94 12.20 15.26
CA ARG A 37 -46.31 11.16 16.08
C ARG A 37 -44.88 10.84 15.61
N LEU A 38 -44.64 10.75 14.29
CA LEU A 38 -43.30 10.56 13.74
C LEU A 38 -42.39 11.74 14.08
N GLN A 39 -42.90 12.96 13.99
CA GLN A 39 -42.13 14.17 14.32
C GLN A 39 -41.72 14.24 15.79
N ARG A 40 -42.51 13.61 16.70
CA ARG A 40 -42.15 13.48 18.13
C ARG A 40 -41.23 12.30 18.42
N SER A 41 -41.16 11.31 17.56
CA SER A 41 -40.36 10.08 17.74
C SER A 41 -39.00 10.10 17.07
N LEU A 42 -38.74 11.06 16.19
CA LEU A 42 -37.46 11.22 15.55
C LEU A 42 -36.70 12.39 16.19
N PRO A 43 -35.67 12.16 16.97
CA PRO A 43 -34.71 13.23 17.25
C PRO A 43 -34.13 13.74 15.94
N ASP A 44 -34.00 15.05 15.84
CA ASP A 44 -33.59 15.81 14.62
C ASP A 44 -32.19 15.47 14.09
N ASN A 45 -31.56 14.42 14.61
CA ASN A 45 -30.21 13.99 14.27
C ASN A 45 -30.11 13.11 13.00
N SER A 46 -31.21 12.53 12.51
CA SER A 46 -31.10 11.58 11.39
C SER A 46 -30.83 12.22 10.03
N LEU A 47 -31.09 13.50 9.85
CA LEU A 47 -30.76 14.24 8.63
C LEU A 47 -29.33 14.79 8.68
N ILE A 48 -28.86 15.13 9.87
CA ILE A 48 -27.47 15.58 10.08
C ILE A 48 -26.52 14.38 9.97
N GLU A 49 -26.92 13.21 10.49
CA GLU A 49 -26.14 11.99 10.33
C GLU A 49 -26.09 11.47 8.87
N ALA A 50 -27.18 11.61 8.11
CA ALA A 50 -27.19 11.22 6.69
C ALA A 50 -26.36 12.18 5.81
N GLU A 51 -26.40 13.49 6.06
CA GLU A 51 -25.54 14.46 5.39
C GLU A 51 -24.08 14.31 5.86
N GLN A 52 -23.82 14.10 7.15
CA GLN A 52 -22.48 13.85 7.66
C GLN A 52 -21.90 12.50 7.21
N MET A 53 -22.71 11.43 7.10
CA MET A 53 -22.25 10.17 6.51
C MET A 53 -21.95 10.30 5.04
N THR A 54 -22.71 11.09 4.28
CA THR A 54 -22.43 11.32 2.86
C THR A 54 -21.19 12.18 2.68
N ASP A 55 -21.00 13.21 3.49
CA ASP A 55 -19.77 14.01 3.50
C ASP A 55 -18.57 13.24 4.04
N THR A 56 -18.74 12.35 5.00
CA THR A 56 -17.68 11.49 5.51
C THR A 56 -17.29 10.42 4.49
N ILE A 57 -18.26 9.80 3.79
CA ILE A 57 -17.97 8.82 2.73
C ILE A 57 -17.33 9.50 1.51
N LEU A 58 -17.77 10.73 1.16
CA LEU A 58 -17.16 11.50 0.08
C LEU A 58 -15.79 12.07 0.48
N SER A 59 -15.55 12.37 1.76
CA SER A 59 -14.25 12.81 2.25
C SER A 59 -13.29 11.64 2.50
N GLU A 60 -13.78 10.44 2.83
CA GLU A 60 -12.97 9.23 2.88
C GLU A 60 -12.60 8.71 1.48
N GLN A 61 -13.44 8.95 0.45
CA GLN A 61 -13.09 8.65 -0.95
C GLN A 61 -12.19 9.71 -1.58
N GLN A 62 -12.14 10.90 -1.04
CA GLN A 62 -11.10 11.90 -1.25
C GLN A 62 -10.11 11.81 -0.09
N ALA A 63 -9.58 10.63 0.20
CA ALA A 63 -8.38 10.54 1.00
C ALA A 63 -7.37 11.49 0.37
N HIS A 64 -7.24 12.68 0.92
CA HIS A 64 -6.20 13.62 0.56
C HIS A 64 -4.90 12.83 0.76
N LEU A 65 -4.31 12.39 -0.36
CA LEU A 65 -2.97 11.82 -0.33
C LEU A 65 -2.05 12.91 0.19
N GLU A 66 -1.79 12.86 1.47
CA GLU A 66 -0.76 13.70 2.08
C GLU A 66 0.61 13.13 1.73
N TRP A 67 1.60 14.01 1.61
CA TRP A 67 2.98 13.58 1.38
C TRP A 67 3.49 12.59 2.46
N GLY A 68 2.83 12.56 3.64
CA GLY A 68 3.08 11.59 4.71
C GLY A 68 2.61 10.17 4.40
N ASP A 69 1.59 10.01 3.55
CA ASP A 69 1.02 8.71 3.15
C ASP A 69 1.85 8.05 2.04
N ILE A 70 2.71 8.83 1.37
CA ILE A 70 3.60 8.32 0.35
C ILE A 70 4.79 7.68 1.06
N SER A 71 4.83 6.36 1.01
CA SER A 71 6.00 5.59 1.44
C SER A 71 7.24 6.15 0.78
N HIS A 72 8.17 6.69 1.58
CA HIS A 72 9.41 7.26 1.05
C HIS A 72 10.16 6.17 0.28
N VAL A 73 10.25 6.33 -1.03
CA VAL A 73 10.99 5.39 -1.87
C VAL A 73 12.48 5.61 -1.63
N ASP A 74 13.15 4.58 -1.15
CA ASP A 74 14.60 4.64 -0.96
C ASP A 74 15.30 4.81 -2.29
N LYS A 75 16.24 5.75 -2.35
CA LYS A 75 17.01 6.01 -3.58
C LYS A 75 17.84 4.80 -3.99
N LEU A 76 18.37 4.07 -3.02
CA LEU A 76 19.10 2.84 -3.22
C LEU A 76 18.77 1.86 -2.11
N SER A 77 18.26 0.69 -2.48
CA SER A 77 17.93 -0.36 -1.50
C SER A 77 18.33 -1.74 -2.02
N VAL A 78 18.67 -2.61 -1.08
CA VAL A 78 18.96 -4.02 -1.32
C VAL A 78 17.93 -4.84 -0.53
N GLU A 79 17.14 -5.61 -1.23
CA GLU A 79 16.20 -6.54 -0.63
C GLU A 79 16.83 -7.93 -0.55
N LEU A 80 16.69 -8.58 0.59
CA LEU A 80 17.27 -9.88 0.89
C LEU A 80 16.19 -10.91 1.13
N GLY A 81 16.35 -12.08 0.52
CA GLY A 81 15.59 -13.26 0.87
C GLY A 81 15.95 -13.75 2.29
N PHE A 82 15.06 -14.47 2.94
CA PHE A 82 15.13 -14.75 4.38
C PHE A 82 16.42 -15.49 4.81
N ARG A 83 17.04 -16.29 3.92
CA ARG A 83 18.31 -16.96 4.21
C ARG A 83 19.51 -16.04 4.16
N LEU A 84 19.40 -14.84 3.58
CA LEU A 84 20.47 -13.86 3.47
C LEU A 84 20.41 -12.80 4.58
N VAL A 85 19.28 -12.67 5.27
CA VAL A 85 19.05 -11.65 6.30
C VAL A 85 20.12 -11.70 7.40
N TYR A 86 20.61 -12.89 7.77
CA TYR A 86 21.62 -13.03 8.80
C TYR A 86 22.96 -12.34 8.47
N LEU A 87 23.23 -12.07 7.18
CA LEU A 87 24.43 -11.33 6.76
C LEU A 87 24.36 -9.84 7.11
N ALA A 88 23.15 -9.32 7.28
CA ALA A 88 22.88 -7.94 7.69
C ALA A 88 22.65 -7.80 9.20
N ASP A 89 22.61 -8.92 9.94
CA ASP A 89 22.29 -8.94 11.37
C ASP A 89 23.44 -8.36 12.20
N LYS A 90 23.08 -7.43 13.10
CA LYS A 90 24.03 -6.77 14.01
C LYS A 90 24.73 -7.74 14.94
N ASP A 91 24.03 -8.78 15.40
CA ASP A 91 24.55 -9.76 16.34
C ASP A 91 25.57 -10.70 15.69
N LYS A 92 25.58 -10.81 14.35
CA LYS A 92 26.47 -11.67 13.56
C LYS A 92 27.59 -10.94 12.83
N GLY A 93 27.85 -9.68 13.18
CA GLY A 93 29.04 -8.94 12.74
C GLY A 93 28.80 -7.93 11.62
N GLU A 94 27.57 -7.74 11.14
CA GLU A 94 27.23 -6.74 10.10
C GLU A 94 28.14 -6.79 8.86
N GLU A 95 28.57 -7.98 8.46
CA GLU A 95 29.58 -8.14 7.41
C GLU A 95 29.12 -7.53 6.07
N LEU A 96 27.87 -7.80 5.68
CA LEU A 96 27.27 -7.21 4.49
C LEU A 96 27.16 -5.68 4.60
N VAL A 97 26.77 -5.15 5.77
CA VAL A 97 26.62 -3.71 5.99
C VAL A 97 27.96 -3.00 5.86
N LYS A 98 29.03 -3.58 6.42
CA LYS A 98 30.40 -3.05 6.31
C LYS A 98 30.90 -3.05 4.87
N THR A 99 30.65 -4.13 4.14
CA THR A 99 31.00 -4.28 2.73
C THR A 99 30.27 -3.25 1.89
N LEU A 100 28.96 -3.09 2.06
CA LEU A 100 28.18 -2.10 1.32
C LEU A 100 28.60 -0.65 1.63
N ARG A 101 28.99 -0.34 2.87
CA ARG A 101 29.59 0.97 3.21
C ARG A 101 30.91 1.21 2.46
N GLY A 102 31.75 0.18 2.38
CA GLY A 102 33.02 0.23 1.60
C GLY A 102 32.77 0.47 0.11
N VAL A 103 31.85 -0.29 -0.48
CA VAL A 103 31.43 -0.12 -1.90
C VAL A 103 30.88 1.29 -2.14
N ARG A 104 29.98 1.78 -1.26
CA ARG A 104 29.45 3.12 -1.36
C ARG A 104 30.55 4.19 -1.33
N LYS A 105 31.54 4.05 -0.45
CA LYS A 105 32.67 4.97 -0.35
C LYS A 105 33.47 4.97 -1.67
N ASN A 106 33.90 3.81 -2.14
CA ASN A 106 34.67 3.68 -3.36
C ASN A 106 33.94 4.25 -4.58
N LEU A 107 32.65 3.94 -4.73
CA LEU A 107 31.84 4.48 -5.81
C LEU A 107 31.66 6.00 -5.70
N SER A 108 31.50 6.54 -4.49
CA SER A 108 31.40 7.98 -4.29
C SER A 108 32.69 8.71 -4.68
N GLU A 109 33.84 8.12 -4.36
CA GLU A 109 35.15 8.63 -4.76
C GLU A 109 35.37 8.61 -6.29
N GLN A 110 34.96 7.51 -6.95
CA GLN A 110 35.07 7.38 -8.40
C GLN A 110 34.14 8.31 -9.17
N LEU A 111 32.92 8.51 -8.67
CA LEU A 111 31.90 9.33 -9.31
C LEU A 111 32.03 10.82 -9.00
N GLY A 112 32.79 11.18 -7.95
CA GLY A 112 32.98 12.55 -7.52
C GLY A 112 31.80 13.18 -6.77
N PHE A 113 30.81 12.38 -6.36
CA PHE A 113 29.69 12.82 -5.53
C PHE A 113 29.28 11.74 -4.51
N LEU A 114 28.70 12.16 -3.39
CA LEU A 114 28.27 11.26 -2.33
C LEU A 114 27.02 10.49 -2.74
N LEU A 115 27.15 9.18 -2.87
CA LEU A 115 26.01 8.29 -3.10
C LEU A 115 25.06 8.29 -1.90
N PRO A 116 23.73 8.16 -2.12
CA PRO A 116 22.76 8.01 -1.05
C PRO A 116 23.05 6.77 -0.22
N GLU A 117 22.46 6.73 0.98
CA GLU A 117 22.57 5.57 1.86
C GLU A 117 21.90 4.35 1.22
N ILE A 118 22.59 3.20 1.28
CA ILE A 118 22.06 1.92 0.82
C ILE A 118 21.23 1.32 1.94
N ARG A 119 19.92 1.21 1.74
CA ARG A 119 19.03 0.57 2.71
C ARG A 119 18.92 -0.92 2.44
N ILE A 120 19.10 -1.70 3.48
CA ILE A 120 18.89 -3.15 3.45
C ILE A 120 17.51 -3.44 4.02
N LYS A 121 16.71 -4.24 3.28
CA LYS A 121 15.37 -4.67 3.66
C LYS A 121 15.25 -6.17 3.52
N ASP A 122 14.52 -6.80 4.43
CA ASP A 122 14.06 -8.17 4.26
C ASP A 122 12.83 -8.22 3.36
N ASN A 123 12.80 -9.18 2.44
CA ASN A 123 11.66 -9.40 1.56
C ASN A 123 11.31 -10.90 1.50
N LEU A 124 10.26 -11.27 2.21
CA LEU A 124 9.77 -12.65 2.26
C LEU A 124 9.14 -13.15 0.94
N LYS A 125 8.93 -12.26 -0.02
CA LYS A 125 8.42 -12.62 -1.36
C LYS A 125 9.51 -13.10 -2.30
N LEU A 126 10.77 -12.83 -1.98
CA LEU A 126 11.92 -13.32 -2.74
C LEU A 126 12.21 -14.79 -2.41
N ASN A 127 12.90 -15.47 -3.34
CA ASN A 127 13.47 -16.76 -3.02
C ASN A 127 14.42 -16.67 -1.81
N PRO A 128 14.56 -17.73 -1.02
CA PRO A 128 15.34 -17.66 0.21
C PRO A 128 16.78 -17.14 0.07
N GLN A 129 17.43 -17.45 -1.03
CA GLN A 129 18.80 -17.09 -1.36
C GLN A 129 18.91 -15.98 -2.41
N GLU A 130 17.79 -15.35 -2.77
CA GLU A 130 17.75 -14.27 -3.74
C GLU A 130 18.02 -12.92 -3.07
N TYR A 131 18.78 -12.08 -3.74
CA TYR A 131 18.82 -10.65 -3.44
C TYR A 131 18.33 -9.84 -4.62
N LYS A 132 17.85 -8.63 -4.35
CA LYS A 132 17.39 -7.68 -5.34
C LYS A 132 17.90 -6.29 -5.02
N VAL A 133 18.48 -5.62 -6.01
CA VAL A 133 18.92 -4.24 -5.88
C VAL A 133 17.92 -3.33 -6.56
N ASN A 134 17.41 -2.35 -5.83
CA ASN A 134 16.46 -1.37 -6.35
C ASN A 134 17.10 0.03 -6.36
N LEU A 135 16.89 0.75 -7.45
CA LEU A 135 17.24 2.15 -7.61
C LEU A 135 15.95 2.96 -7.75
N ALA A 136 15.71 3.86 -6.81
CA ALA A 136 14.47 4.65 -6.73
C ALA A 136 13.19 3.77 -6.83
N GLY A 137 13.21 2.61 -6.17
CA GLY A 137 12.11 1.66 -6.16
C GLY A 137 12.01 0.74 -7.39
N VAL A 138 12.85 0.94 -8.41
CA VAL A 138 12.89 0.11 -9.61
C VAL A 138 13.96 -0.97 -9.45
N PRO A 139 13.64 -2.26 -9.64
CA PRO A 139 14.63 -3.34 -9.60
C PRO A 139 15.58 -3.22 -10.79
N VAL A 140 16.89 -3.12 -10.50
CA VAL A 140 17.96 -3.00 -11.50
C VAL A 140 18.80 -4.27 -11.60
N ALA A 141 18.86 -5.07 -10.55
CA ALA A 141 19.56 -6.35 -10.54
C ALA A 141 18.92 -7.32 -9.54
N SER A 142 18.96 -8.60 -9.85
CA SER A 142 18.60 -9.66 -8.92
C SER A 142 19.40 -10.91 -9.23
N ALA A 143 19.79 -11.66 -8.20
CA ALA A 143 20.45 -12.95 -8.37
C ALA A 143 20.28 -13.83 -7.13
N ASN A 144 20.59 -15.12 -7.28
CA ASN A 144 20.68 -16.05 -6.19
C ASN A 144 22.13 -16.17 -5.73
N VAL A 145 22.34 -16.16 -4.41
CA VAL A 145 23.67 -16.27 -3.79
C VAL A 145 23.67 -17.39 -2.77
N ASN A 146 24.65 -18.28 -2.87
CA ASN A 146 24.89 -19.26 -1.83
C ASN A 146 25.95 -18.73 -0.84
N ALA A 147 25.48 -18.10 0.23
CA ALA A 147 26.35 -17.40 1.20
C ALA A 147 27.29 -18.31 2.01
N LYS A 148 27.20 -19.63 1.85
CA LYS A 148 28.06 -20.61 2.53
C LYS A 148 29.09 -21.24 1.60
N GLU A 149 29.07 -20.89 0.32
CA GLU A 149 29.93 -21.42 -0.72
C GLU A 149 30.73 -20.30 -1.38
N LEU A 150 31.78 -20.66 -2.03
CA LEU A 150 32.60 -19.71 -2.80
C LEU A 150 32.20 -19.75 -4.28
N LEU A 151 32.15 -18.60 -4.91
CA LEU A 151 31.90 -18.52 -6.36
C LEU A 151 33.23 -18.48 -7.11
N ALA A 152 33.54 -19.55 -7.83
CA ALA A 152 34.67 -19.60 -8.72
C ALA A 152 34.25 -19.11 -10.11
N LEU A 153 34.87 -18.02 -10.57
CA LEU A 153 34.59 -17.43 -11.88
C LEU A 153 35.52 -18.02 -12.95
N ASN A 154 34.94 -18.37 -14.10
CA ASN A 154 35.74 -18.75 -15.27
C ASN A 154 36.19 -17.49 -16.02
N THR A 155 37.45 -17.11 -15.84
CA THR A 155 38.05 -15.93 -16.51
C THR A 155 38.78 -16.29 -17.82
N GLY A 156 38.65 -17.53 -18.29
CA GLY A 156 39.26 -18.00 -19.54
C GLY A 156 40.51 -18.88 -19.39
N ASP A 157 41.31 -18.66 -18.36
CA ASP A 157 42.52 -19.45 -18.09
C ASP A 157 42.21 -20.49 -16.97
N VAL A 158 41.48 -21.54 -17.34
CA VAL A 158 41.10 -22.59 -16.36
C VAL A 158 42.02 -23.79 -16.51
N TYR A 159 42.73 -24.14 -15.44
CA TYR A 159 43.67 -25.27 -15.38
C TYR A 159 43.07 -26.53 -14.72
N GLY A 160 41.75 -26.78 -14.90
CA GLY A 160 41.11 -27.99 -14.39
C GLY A 160 39.60 -27.85 -14.23
N SER A 161 38.91 -28.97 -14.01
CA SER A 161 37.48 -28.97 -13.68
C SER A 161 37.30 -28.82 -12.17
N LEU A 162 36.40 -27.96 -11.77
CA LEU A 162 35.97 -27.82 -10.38
C LEU A 162 34.69 -28.59 -10.16
N ASP A 163 34.63 -29.35 -9.05
CA ASP A 163 33.39 -30.01 -8.62
C ASP A 163 32.50 -29.00 -7.90
N GLY A 164 31.32 -28.74 -8.47
CA GLY A 164 30.38 -27.79 -7.89
C GLY A 164 29.14 -27.59 -8.74
N GLU A 165 28.28 -26.70 -8.31
CA GLU A 165 27.07 -26.34 -9.04
C GLU A 165 27.37 -25.24 -10.07
N LEU A 166 27.13 -25.55 -11.34
CA LEU A 166 27.31 -24.61 -12.44
C LEU A 166 26.29 -23.47 -12.35
N THR A 167 26.76 -22.26 -12.50
CA THR A 167 25.96 -21.05 -12.47
C THR A 167 26.52 -19.97 -13.40
N THR A 168 25.87 -18.84 -13.49
CA THR A 168 26.37 -17.68 -14.23
C THR A 168 26.52 -16.52 -13.26
N ASP A 169 27.67 -15.85 -13.29
CA ASP A 169 27.88 -14.65 -12.49
C ASP A 169 26.92 -13.53 -12.92
N PRO A 170 26.12 -12.98 -12.00
CA PRO A 170 25.11 -11.99 -12.36
C PRO A 170 25.69 -10.62 -12.74
N ALA A 171 26.95 -10.33 -12.39
CA ALA A 171 27.58 -9.05 -12.64
C ALA A 171 28.22 -8.97 -14.04
N TYR A 172 28.92 -10.03 -14.44
CA TYR A 172 29.68 -10.06 -15.70
C TYR A 172 29.14 -11.06 -16.72
N GLY A 173 28.16 -11.90 -16.33
CA GLY A 173 27.62 -12.95 -17.20
C GLY A 173 28.61 -14.08 -17.51
N LEU A 174 29.63 -14.23 -16.70
CA LEU A 174 30.66 -15.28 -16.87
C LEU A 174 30.14 -16.60 -16.30
N GLU A 175 30.60 -17.71 -16.90
CA GLU A 175 30.40 -19.03 -16.32
C GLU A 175 31.09 -19.11 -14.95
N ALA A 176 30.38 -19.65 -13.98
CA ALA A 176 30.86 -19.75 -12.62
C ALA A 176 30.42 -21.08 -11.98
N VAL A 177 31.09 -21.46 -10.93
CA VAL A 177 30.83 -22.70 -10.18
C VAL A 177 30.78 -22.37 -8.69
N TRP A 178 29.72 -22.80 -8.01
CA TRP A 178 29.69 -22.78 -6.56
C TRP A 178 30.48 -23.95 -6.01
N ILE A 179 31.48 -23.64 -5.19
CA ILE A 179 32.37 -24.61 -4.54
C ILE A 179 32.29 -24.50 -3.03
N LYS A 180 32.45 -25.62 -2.32
CA LYS A 180 32.45 -25.69 -0.85
C LYS A 180 33.79 -25.35 -0.25
#